data_69716239119d060062a5f8bda0b6687c
#
_entry.id   69716239119d060062a5f8bda0b6687c
#
_cell.length_a   1.000
_cell.length_b   1.000
_cell.length_c   1.000
_cell.angle_alpha   90.00
_cell.angle_beta   90.00
_cell.angle_gamma   90.00
#
_symmetry.space_group_name_H-M   'P 1'
#
loop_
_entity.id
_entity.type
_entity.pdbx_description
1 polymer ?
#
loop_
_entity_poly.entity_id
_entity_poly.type
_entity_poly.pdbx_seq_one_letter_code
_entity_poly.pdbx_strand_id
1 'polypeptide(L)'
;MRFPFLLMRLKHEIDLGYCTNIHRGETWEETFGGLQLYTEEVRKRVSPTQPYGIGLRLGNDACQQLVGNRAAKDEFRRWLDERNAYVFTINGFPYGTFHGSRVKEQVYAPDWTTPERL
;
A
#
# COMPACT_ATOMS: atom_id res chain seq x y z
N MET A 1 -15.81 10.30 -8.00
CA MET A 1 -15.35 8.93 -7.74
C MET A 1 -16.51 8.08 -7.29
N ARG A 2 -16.80 7.04 -7.99
CA ARG A 2 -17.81 6.09 -7.57
C ARG A 2 -17.14 5.04 -6.71
N PHE A 3 -17.68 4.80 -5.54
CA PHE A 3 -17.45 3.57 -4.81
C PHE A 3 -18.60 2.64 -5.19
N PRO A 4 -18.47 1.85 -6.22
CA PRO A 4 -19.47 0.83 -6.45
C PRO A 4 -19.39 -0.12 -5.26
N PHE A 5 -20.53 -0.57 -4.84
CA PHE A 5 -20.71 -1.59 -3.81
C PHE A 5 -20.08 -2.94 -4.14
N LEU A 6 -19.16 -2.98 -5.11
CA LEU A 6 -18.51 -4.16 -5.65
C LEU A 6 -16.99 -4.05 -5.57
N LEU A 7 -16.52 -3.54 -4.48
CA LEU A 7 -15.12 -3.74 -4.08
C LEU A 7 -14.85 -5.25 -4.03
N MET A 8 -13.66 -5.71 -3.82
CA MET A 8 -13.32 -7.14 -3.74
C MET A 8 -14.10 -7.83 -2.60
N ARG A 9 -15.43 -7.71 -2.69
CA ARG A 9 -16.36 -8.19 -1.67
C ARG A 9 -16.76 -9.64 -1.94
N LEU A 10 -16.52 -10.47 -0.96
CA LEU A 10 -16.93 -11.87 -0.94
C LEU A 10 -18.34 -12.01 -0.35
N LYS A 11 -18.83 -13.25 -0.24
CA LYS A 11 -20.07 -13.55 0.48
C LYS A 11 -19.96 -13.06 1.93
N HIS A 12 -21.09 -12.74 2.53
CA HIS A 12 -21.18 -12.28 3.92
C HIS A 12 -20.49 -10.94 4.20
N GLU A 13 -20.43 -10.07 3.20
CA GLU A 13 -19.88 -8.70 3.32
C GLU A 13 -18.40 -8.66 3.74
N ILE A 14 -17.65 -9.70 3.39
CA ILE A 14 -16.21 -9.74 3.63
C ILE A 14 -15.49 -9.11 2.45
N ASP A 15 -14.64 -8.13 2.72
CA ASP A 15 -13.81 -7.50 1.70
C ASP A 15 -12.41 -8.12 1.69
N LEU A 16 -11.88 -8.37 0.49
CA LEU A 16 -10.55 -8.92 0.29
C LEU A 16 -9.61 -7.85 -0.25
N GLY A 17 -8.42 -7.76 0.30
CA GLY A 17 -7.38 -6.85 -0.17
C GLY A 17 -6.09 -7.60 -0.52
N TYR A 18 -5.39 -7.13 -1.54
CA TYR A 18 -4.05 -7.61 -1.86
C TYR A 18 -3.02 -6.92 -0.97
N CYS A 19 -2.32 -7.68 -0.15
CA CYS A 19 -1.35 -7.12 0.80
C CYS A 19 0.03 -6.98 0.14
N THR A 20 0.55 -5.76 0.11
CA THR A 20 1.88 -5.48 -0.48
C THR A 20 3.04 -5.69 0.48
N ASN A 21 2.82 -6.22 1.67
CA ASN A 21 3.88 -6.51 2.63
C ASN A 21 4.94 -7.47 2.09
N ILE A 22 4.59 -8.29 1.10
CA ILE A 22 5.50 -9.25 0.47
C ILE A 22 6.52 -8.60 -0.46
N HIS A 23 6.29 -7.35 -0.87
CA HIS A 23 7.17 -6.63 -1.80
C HIS A 23 8.11 -5.71 -1.04
N ARG A 24 9.38 -5.69 -1.46
CA ARG A 24 10.38 -4.80 -0.90
C ARG A 24 10.15 -3.36 -1.36
N GLY A 25 10.54 -2.40 -0.56
CA GLY A 25 10.50 -0.99 -0.89
C GLY A 25 10.48 -0.13 0.37
N GLU A 26 11.47 0.72 0.54
CA GLU A 26 11.54 1.67 1.65
C GLU A 26 11.26 3.10 1.19
N THR A 27 11.72 3.46 0.00
CA THR A 27 11.41 4.75 -0.63
C THR A 27 10.07 4.68 -1.37
N TRP A 28 9.49 5.84 -1.67
CA TRP A 28 8.27 5.87 -2.49
C TRP A 28 8.51 5.31 -3.89
N GLU A 29 9.65 5.65 -4.50
CA GLU A 29 10.01 5.12 -5.82
C GLU A 29 10.04 3.59 -5.84
N GLU A 30 10.68 2.97 -4.85
CA GLU A 30 10.73 1.51 -4.72
C GLU A 30 9.33 0.92 -4.47
N THR A 31 8.57 1.54 -3.59
CA THR A 31 7.19 1.10 -3.26
C THR A 31 6.30 1.17 -4.49
N PHE A 32 6.30 2.29 -5.19
CA PHE A 32 5.49 2.47 -6.39
C PHE A 32 5.96 1.58 -7.53
N GLY A 33 7.28 1.43 -7.70
CA GLY A 33 7.85 0.49 -8.65
C GLY A 33 7.38 -0.95 -8.42
N GLY A 34 7.31 -1.37 -7.17
CA GLY A 34 6.76 -2.67 -6.79
C GLY A 34 5.29 -2.84 -7.13
N LEU A 35 4.48 -1.80 -6.92
CA LEU A 35 3.07 -1.79 -7.33
C LEU A 35 2.92 -1.96 -8.84
N GLN A 36 3.71 -1.21 -9.60
CA GLN A 36 3.66 -1.25 -11.06
C GLN A 36 4.14 -2.58 -11.64
N LEU A 37 5.14 -3.20 -11.02
CA LEU A 37 5.75 -4.41 -11.54
C LEU A 37 5.04 -5.69 -11.04
N TYR A 38 4.74 -5.80 -9.76
CA TYR A 38 4.22 -7.03 -9.16
C TYR A 38 2.71 -7.00 -8.90
N THR A 39 2.23 -5.98 -8.22
CA THR A 39 0.81 -5.86 -7.87
C THR A 39 -0.06 -5.82 -9.12
N GLU A 40 0.36 -5.09 -10.13
CA GLU A 40 -0.35 -4.99 -11.41
C GLU A 40 -0.43 -6.33 -12.14
N GLU A 41 0.64 -7.13 -12.10
CA GLU A 41 0.63 -8.45 -12.72
C GLU A 41 -0.38 -9.40 -12.04
N VAL A 42 -0.48 -9.35 -10.73
CA VAL A 42 -1.50 -10.13 -10.00
C VAL A 42 -2.90 -9.64 -10.35
N ARG A 43 -3.10 -8.31 -10.32
CA ARG A 43 -4.41 -7.71 -10.66
C ARG A 43 -4.91 -8.15 -12.03
N LYS A 44 -4.08 -8.08 -13.05
CA LYS A 44 -4.45 -8.50 -14.41
C LYS A 44 -4.93 -9.94 -14.49
N ARG A 45 -4.38 -10.81 -13.65
CA ARG A 45 -4.72 -12.24 -13.66
C ARG A 45 -5.94 -12.57 -12.83
N VAL A 46 -6.13 -11.92 -11.67
CA VAL A 46 -7.19 -12.29 -10.73
C VAL A 46 -8.40 -11.37 -10.79
N SER A 47 -8.23 -10.12 -11.21
CA SER A 47 -9.32 -9.14 -11.24
C SER A 47 -9.11 -8.10 -12.34
N PRO A 48 -9.12 -8.53 -13.62
CA PRO A 48 -8.79 -7.63 -14.72
C PRO A 48 -9.82 -6.51 -14.92
N THR A 49 -11.06 -6.72 -14.54
CA THR A 49 -12.18 -5.80 -14.83
C THR A 49 -12.91 -5.31 -13.58
N GLN A 50 -12.73 -5.97 -12.45
CA GLN A 50 -13.40 -5.61 -11.21
C GLN A 50 -12.53 -4.68 -10.35
N PRO A 51 -13.12 -3.91 -9.43
CA PRO A 51 -12.35 -3.11 -8.48
C PRO A 51 -11.36 -3.96 -7.69
N TYR A 52 -10.15 -3.43 -7.54
CA TYR A 52 -9.05 -4.15 -6.91
C TYR A 52 -8.56 -3.43 -5.66
N GLY A 53 -8.75 -4.05 -4.50
CA GLY A 53 -8.35 -3.50 -3.20
C GLY A 53 -6.90 -3.81 -2.88
N ILE A 54 -6.14 -2.78 -2.52
CA ILE A 54 -4.73 -2.89 -2.16
C ILE A 54 -4.56 -2.58 -0.67
N GLY A 55 -4.00 -3.53 0.07
CA GLY A 55 -3.45 -3.30 1.40
C GLY A 55 -2.02 -2.79 1.25
N LEU A 56 -1.85 -1.48 1.38
CA LEU A 56 -0.58 -0.81 1.08
C LEU A 56 0.35 -0.82 2.28
N ARG A 57 1.51 -1.46 2.14
CA ARG A 57 2.60 -1.25 3.09
C ARG A 57 3.31 0.05 2.75
N LEU A 58 3.51 0.88 3.75
CA LEU A 58 4.12 2.18 3.57
C LEU A 58 5.14 2.42 4.69
N GLY A 59 6.42 2.40 4.34
CA GLY A 59 7.50 2.77 5.25
C GLY A 59 7.52 4.28 5.48
N ASN A 60 8.20 4.72 6.53
CA ASN A 60 8.26 6.13 6.89
C ASN A 60 8.81 7.01 5.77
N ASP A 61 9.91 6.59 5.13
CA ASP A 61 10.53 7.35 4.05
C ASP A 61 9.59 7.50 2.86
N ALA A 62 8.98 6.39 2.45
CA ALA A 62 8.00 6.40 1.36
C ALA A 62 6.80 7.29 1.68
N CYS A 63 6.31 7.24 2.91
CA CYS A 63 5.20 8.07 3.37
C CYS A 63 5.54 9.56 3.30
N GLN A 64 6.68 9.95 3.85
CA GLN A 64 7.11 11.35 3.83
C GLN A 64 7.33 11.88 2.41
N GLN A 65 7.94 11.07 1.55
CA GLN A 65 8.15 11.41 0.15
C GLN A 65 6.83 11.59 -0.61
N LEU A 66 5.88 10.69 -0.38
CA LEU A 66 4.56 10.77 -1.02
C LEU A 66 3.77 11.99 -0.53
N VAL A 67 3.72 12.19 0.79
CA VAL A 67 2.98 13.32 1.40
C VAL A 67 3.59 14.65 0.99
N GLY A 68 4.91 14.75 0.93
CA GLY A 68 5.63 15.97 0.56
C GLY A 68 5.65 16.29 -0.95
N ASN A 69 5.17 15.38 -1.79
CA ASN A 69 5.22 15.54 -3.25
C ASN A 69 3.84 15.41 -3.89
N ARG A 70 3.27 16.56 -4.26
CA ARG A 70 1.95 16.60 -4.88
C ARG A 70 1.89 15.84 -6.21
N ALA A 71 2.93 16.00 -7.03
CA ALA A 71 3.01 15.31 -8.32
C ALA A 71 3.01 13.78 -8.15
N ALA A 72 3.73 13.26 -7.16
CA ALA A 72 3.73 11.85 -6.84
C ALA A 72 2.36 11.35 -6.39
N LYS A 73 1.64 12.14 -5.57
CA LYS A 73 0.27 11.82 -5.16
C LYS A 73 -0.68 11.78 -6.34
N ASP A 74 -0.58 12.76 -7.23
CA ASP A 74 -1.45 12.84 -8.41
C ASP A 74 -1.15 11.71 -9.39
N GLU A 75 0.11 11.35 -9.57
CA GLU A 75 0.53 10.20 -10.37
C GLU A 75 -0.02 8.89 -9.80
N PHE A 76 0.12 8.69 -8.49
CA PHE A 76 -0.39 7.49 -7.83
C PHE A 76 -1.90 7.38 -7.93
N ARG A 77 -2.62 8.49 -7.71
CA ARG A 77 -4.08 8.52 -7.87
C ARG A 77 -4.50 8.14 -9.27
N ARG A 78 -3.87 8.73 -10.27
CA ARG A 78 -4.13 8.43 -11.68
C ARG A 78 -3.86 6.95 -12.00
N TRP A 79 -2.74 6.42 -11.50
CA TRP A 79 -2.40 5.00 -11.67
C TRP A 79 -3.48 4.07 -11.08
N LEU A 80 -4.01 4.41 -9.91
CA LEU A 80 -5.11 3.66 -9.29
C LEU A 80 -6.39 3.75 -10.13
N ASP A 81 -6.76 4.96 -10.54
CA ASP A 81 -8.00 5.20 -11.30
C ASP A 81 -7.98 4.46 -12.64
N GLU A 82 -6.88 4.50 -13.36
CA GLU A 82 -6.72 3.80 -14.65
C GLU A 82 -6.88 2.28 -14.53
N ARG A 83 -6.62 1.73 -13.37
CA ARG A 83 -6.66 0.28 -13.10
C ARG A 83 -7.87 -0.17 -12.30
N ASN A 84 -8.77 0.76 -12.01
CA ASN A 84 -9.90 0.49 -11.13
C ASN A 84 -9.43 -0.11 -9.79
N ALA A 85 -8.32 0.40 -9.26
CA ALA A 85 -7.74 -0.01 -8.00
C ALA A 85 -7.96 1.05 -6.92
N TYR A 86 -7.95 0.63 -5.67
CA TYR A 86 -8.10 1.52 -4.52
C TYR A 86 -7.25 1.03 -3.35
N VAL A 87 -6.82 1.94 -2.51
CA VAL A 87 -6.13 1.60 -1.26
C VAL A 87 -7.18 1.27 -0.21
N PHE A 88 -7.20 0.03 0.22
CA PHE A 88 -8.18 -0.49 1.18
C PHE A 88 -7.71 -0.29 2.62
N THR A 89 -6.45 -0.62 2.88
CA THR A 89 -5.80 -0.43 4.18
C THR A 89 -4.37 0.03 3.99
N ILE A 90 -3.81 0.66 5.03
CA ILE A 90 -2.41 1.04 5.06
C ILE A 90 -1.75 0.38 6.26
N ASN A 91 -0.62 -0.31 6.02
CA ASN A 91 0.26 -0.82 7.04
C ASN A 91 1.49 0.09 7.14
N GLY A 92 1.56 0.89 8.18
CA GLY A 92 2.65 1.82 8.41
C GLY A 92 3.81 1.19 9.16
N PHE A 93 5.03 1.46 8.72
CA PHE A 93 6.27 1.04 9.38
C PHE A 93 7.15 2.26 9.63
N PRO A 94 7.00 2.92 10.79
CA PRO A 94 7.71 4.18 11.06
C PRO A 94 9.19 4.01 11.31
N TYR A 95 9.65 2.82 11.71
CA TYR A 95 11.05 2.56 12.05
C TYR A 95 11.61 1.36 11.32
N GLY A 96 12.89 1.47 10.97
CA GLY A 96 13.67 0.39 10.37
C GLY A 96 13.20 0.00 8.97
N THR A 97 13.92 -0.94 8.40
CA THR A 97 13.57 -1.55 7.12
C THR A 97 12.79 -2.83 7.36
N PHE A 98 11.70 -3.02 6.63
CA PHE A 98 10.86 -4.22 6.80
C PHE A 98 11.53 -5.48 6.25
N HIS A 99 12.18 -5.34 5.09
CA HIS A 99 12.88 -6.43 4.44
C HIS A 99 14.40 -6.28 4.59
N GLY A 100 15.10 -7.40 4.72
CA GLY A 100 16.56 -7.43 4.80
C GLY A 100 17.13 -7.24 6.20
N SER A 101 16.29 -7.03 7.22
CA SER A 101 16.73 -6.95 8.61
C SER A 101 15.69 -7.56 9.56
N ARG A 102 16.11 -7.91 10.76
CA ARG A 102 15.19 -8.30 11.85
C ARG A 102 14.59 -7.04 12.45
N VAL A 103 13.31 -6.82 12.19
CA VAL A 103 12.63 -5.61 12.67
C VAL A 103 11.66 -5.87 13.81
N LYS A 104 11.35 -7.11 14.15
CA LYS A 104 10.28 -7.50 15.07
C LYS A 104 10.12 -6.56 16.29
N GLU A 105 11.15 -6.47 17.12
CA GLU A 105 11.11 -5.64 18.32
C GLU A 105 11.31 -4.16 18.00
N GLN A 106 12.10 -3.84 16.99
CA GLN A 106 12.40 -2.47 16.57
C GLN A 106 11.22 -1.74 15.96
N VAL A 107 10.24 -2.46 15.43
CA VAL A 107 8.97 -1.87 14.95
C VAL A 107 8.27 -1.11 16.08
N TYR A 108 8.46 -1.54 17.33
CA TYR A 108 7.84 -0.93 18.50
C TYR A 108 8.75 0.04 19.26
N ALA A 109 9.97 0.26 18.76
CA ALA A 109 10.91 1.17 19.41
C ALA A 109 10.58 2.65 19.12
N PRO A 110 10.83 3.60 20.05
CA PRO A 110 11.19 3.28 21.43
C PRO A 110 10.01 2.73 22.24
N ASP A 111 8.79 3.12 21.93
CA ASP A 111 7.55 2.61 22.53
C ASP A 111 6.31 3.13 21.77
N TRP A 112 5.14 2.70 22.18
CA TRP A 112 3.86 3.07 21.54
C TRP A 112 3.44 4.53 21.79
N THR A 113 4.09 5.22 22.70
CA THR A 113 3.77 6.62 23.02
C THR A 113 4.55 7.61 22.18
N THR A 114 5.49 7.16 21.37
CA THR A 114 6.33 8.01 20.53
C THR A 114 5.50 8.56 19.36
N PRO A 115 5.38 9.90 19.22
CA PRO A 115 4.51 10.51 18.19
C PRO A 115 4.84 10.09 16.75
N GLU A 116 6.10 9.85 16.45
CA GLU A 116 6.56 9.46 15.13
C GLU A 116 6.00 8.11 14.67
N ARG A 117 5.43 7.33 15.58
CA ARG A 117 4.79 6.05 15.28
C ARG A 117 3.35 6.21 14.81
N LEU A 118 2.78 7.36 15.08
CA LEU A 118 1.39 7.68 14.77
C LEU A 118 1.28 8.41 13.44
#